data_dbb91b426e95c772788e0c0f5fbeb185
#
_entry.id   dbb91b426e95c772788e0c0f5fbeb185
#
_cell.length_a   1.000
_cell.length_b   1.000
_cell.length_c   1.000
_cell.angle_alpha   90.00
_cell.angle_beta   90.00
_cell.angle_gamma   90.00
#
_symmetry.space_group_name_H-M   'P 1'
#
loop_
_entity.id
_entity.type
_entity.pdbx_description
1 polymer ?
#
loop_
_entity_poly.entity_id
_entity_poly.type
_entity_poly.pdbx_seq_one_letter_code
_entity_poly.pdbx_strand_id
1 'polypeptide(L)'
;MFDRRNFIRNTTLISSGAVVLTKATAENPKATKVAGYEYRLPKFNKGERLLFIGDSITDMKWGRNEKDRNHYLGHSYVYLIASRLGVDMPEAELEFFNRGHSGNRITDLKSRWQKDVIDMKPDLLSILIGVNDRKVKKGQTFLLDRWESDYREILTKSRQANEKLRIVLLDPFVLKSGWWMNKGGEWDISRAQIKSMGQIVSKLARDFNAVHIKTQEVFDAAAKLTGPEQWIWDGVHPLPQGHELIARNWLERVSS
;
A
#
# COMPACT_ATOMS: atom_id res chain seq x y z
N MET A 1 -14.51 21.90 -34.36
CA MET A 1 -15.45 20.86 -33.90
C MET A 1 -15.25 19.63 -34.78
N PHE A 2 -14.34 18.73 -34.46
CA PHE A 2 -14.02 17.55 -35.26
C PHE A 2 -14.87 16.38 -34.78
N ASP A 3 -15.78 15.93 -35.64
CA ASP A 3 -16.65 14.79 -35.41
C ASP A 3 -15.88 13.49 -35.66
N ARG A 4 -15.71 12.66 -34.64
CA ARG A 4 -14.98 11.38 -34.66
C ARG A 4 -15.80 10.20 -35.20
N ARG A 5 -16.96 10.42 -35.82
CA ARG A 5 -17.87 9.34 -36.25
C ARG A 5 -17.73 8.90 -37.72
N ASN A 6 -16.87 9.51 -38.52
CA ASN A 6 -16.82 9.25 -39.98
C ASN A 6 -15.57 8.52 -40.47
N PHE A 7 -14.87 7.76 -39.64
CA PHE A 7 -13.67 7.04 -40.11
C PHE A 7 -13.90 5.56 -40.48
N ILE A 8 -15.15 5.08 -40.48
CA ILE A 8 -15.46 3.72 -40.89
C ILE A 8 -16.51 3.75 -42.00
N ARG A 9 -16.15 4.19 -43.19
CA ARG A 9 -16.85 3.89 -44.46
C ARG A 9 -15.98 4.37 -45.61
N ASN A 10 -15.25 3.43 -46.18
CA ASN A 10 -14.97 3.31 -47.64
C ASN A 10 -13.75 2.42 -47.85
N THR A 11 -13.98 1.16 -48.05
CA THR A 11 -13.21 0.37 -49.01
C THR A 11 -14.16 -0.63 -49.66
N THR A 12 -14.55 -0.31 -50.86
CA THR A 12 -15.33 -1.14 -51.78
C THR A 12 -14.42 -2.11 -52.50
N LEU A 13 -14.78 -3.38 -52.45
CA LEU A 13 -14.65 -4.46 -53.41
C LEU A 13 -13.57 -4.41 -54.51
N ILE A 14 -12.66 -5.42 -54.54
CA ILE A 14 -12.28 -6.10 -55.74
C ILE A 14 -11.97 -7.59 -55.44
N SER A 15 -12.76 -8.46 -56.06
CA SER A 15 -12.60 -9.82 -56.62
C SER A 15 -11.73 -10.87 -55.93
N SER A 16 -12.42 -11.98 -55.64
CA SER A 16 -12.09 -13.40 -55.83
C SER A 16 -10.63 -13.84 -55.62
N GLY A 17 -10.36 -14.26 -54.43
CA GLY A 17 -9.31 -15.16 -54.01
C GLY A 17 -9.60 -15.59 -52.60
N ALA A 18 -9.80 -16.90 -52.37
CA ALA A 18 -10.06 -17.41 -51.01
C ALA A 18 -8.83 -17.19 -50.15
N VAL A 19 -8.83 -16.04 -49.43
CA VAL A 19 -7.91 -15.80 -48.34
C VAL A 19 -8.57 -16.45 -47.11
N VAL A 20 -8.01 -17.59 -46.73
CA VAL A 20 -8.26 -18.15 -45.39
C VAL A 20 -7.75 -17.13 -44.39
N LEU A 21 -8.66 -16.26 -43.91
CA LEU A 21 -8.43 -15.42 -42.75
C LEU A 21 -8.38 -16.36 -41.54
N THR A 22 -7.19 -16.88 -41.24
CA THR A 22 -6.91 -17.32 -39.88
C THR A 22 -7.15 -16.08 -38.98
N LYS A 23 -8.27 -16.06 -38.25
CA LYS A 23 -8.43 -15.19 -37.12
C LYS A 23 -7.26 -15.47 -36.17
N ALA A 24 -6.21 -14.68 -36.27
CA ALA A 24 -5.30 -14.53 -35.18
C ALA A 24 -6.16 -13.97 -34.05
N THR A 25 -6.64 -14.84 -33.15
CA THR A 25 -7.08 -14.42 -31.86
C THR A 25 -5.86 -13.77 -31.24
N ALA A 26 -5.83 -12.43 -31.22
CA ALA A 26 -4.89 -11.71 -30.39
C ALA A 26 -5.15 -12.22 -28.96
N GLU A 27 -4.32 -13.16 -28.49
CA GLU A 27 -4.26 -13.45 -27.07
C GLU A 27 -3.98 -12.11 -26.41
N ASN A 28 -4.94 -11.65 -25.58
CA ASN A 28 -4.68 -10.53 -24.71
C ASN A 28 -3.35 -10.81 -24.02
N PRO A 29 -2.37 -9.89 -24.07
CA PRO A 29 -1.12 -10.08 -23.38
C PRO A 29 -1.47 -10.46 -21.95
N LYS A 30 -1.06 -11.66 -21.52
CA LYS A 30 -1.22 -12.11 -20.13
C LYS A 30 -0.65 -10.99 -19.28
N ALA A 31 -1.50 -10.29 -18.53
CA ALA A 31 -1.05 -9.30 -17.59
C ALA A 31 0.08 -9.94 -16.79
N THR A 32 1.27 -9.38 -16.90
CA THR A 32 2.42 -9.84 -16.13
C THR A 32 1.94 -9.93 -14.70
N LYS A 33 2.05 -11.09 -14.07
CA LYS A 33 1.62 -11.35 -12.69
C LYS A 33 2.47 -10.56 -11.69
N VAL A 34 2.40 -9.25 -11.76
CA VAL A 34 2.80 -8.37 -10.67
C VAL A 34 1.53 -8.13 -9.88
N ALA A 35 1.27 -8.93 -8.87
CA ALA A 35 0.08 -8.96 -8.03
C ALA A 35 -1.22 -8.74 -8.84
N GLY A 36 -1.94 -9.79 -9.15
CA GLY A 36 -3.16 -9.74 -9.96
C GLY A 36 -4.24 -8.82 -9.38
N TYR A 37 -5.18 -8.42 -10.22
CA TYR A 37 -6.42 -7.77 -9.80
C TYR A 37 -7.46 -8.78 -9.29
N GLU A 38 -7.13 -10.06 -9.32
CA GLU A 38 -8.01 -11.13 -8.86
C GLU A 38 -7.93 -11.23 -7.35
N TYR A 39 -8.77 -10.47 -6.67
CA TYR A 39 -9.02 -10.65 -5.25
C TYR A 39 -10.49 -11.00 -5.02
N ARG A 40 -10.74 -11.79 -3.99
CA ARG A 40 -12.10 -12.02 -3.52
C ARG A 40 -12.54 -10.78 -2.76
N LEU A 41 -13.82 -10.38 -2.88
CA LEU A 41 -14.32 -9.27 -2.09
C LEU A 41 -14.19 -9.60 -0.60
N PRO A 42 -13.59 -8.70 0.20
CA PRO A 42 -13.50 -8.89 1.64
C PRO A 42 -14.90 -8.83 2.25
N LYS A 43 -15.07 -9.54 3.37
CA LYS A 43 -16.33 -9.49 4.11
C LYS A 43 -16.33 -8.25 4.99
N PHE A 44 -17.06 -7.23 4.59
CA PHE A 44 -17.34 -6.04 5.36
C PHE A 44 -18.82 -5.91 5.66
N ASN A 45 -19.16 -5.41 6.85
CA ASN A 45 -20.51 -5.00 7.17
C ASN A 45 -20.75 -3.56 6.70
N LYS A 46 -22.01 -3.21 6.53
CA LYS A 46 -22.40 -1.85 6.15
C LYS A 46 -21.90 -0.82 7.18
N GLY A 47 -21.25 0.25 6.69
CA GLY A 47 -20.75 1.35 7.50
C GLY A 47 -19.47 1.06 8.29
N GLU A 48 -18.77 -0.07 8.01
CA GLU A 48 -17.49 -0.34 8.67
C GLU A 48 -16.45 0.73 8.35
N ARG A 49 -15.64 1.06 9.37
CA ARG A 49 -14.64 2.12 9.37
C ARG A 49 -13.25 1.56 9.17
N LEU A 50 -12.63 1.89 8.04
CA LEU A 50 -11.29 1.45 7.66
C LEU A 50 -10.30 2.60 7.89
N LEU A 51 -9.42 2.46 8.86
CA LEU A 51 -8.43 3.47 9.23
C LEU A 51 -7.03 3.04 8.83
N PHE A 52 -6.34 3.91 8.10
CA PHE A 52 -4.97 3.73 7.65
C PHE A 52 -4.06 4.74 8.34
N ILE A 53 -3.02 4.28 9.04
CA ILE A 53 -2.10 5.13 9.78
C ILE A 53 -0.65 4.78 9.43
N GLY A 54 0.21 5.79 9.42
CA GLY A 54 1.61 5.63 9.08
C GLY A 54 2.34 6.96 8.89
N ASP A 55 3.36 6.93 8.06
CA ASP A 55 4.21 8.06 7.71
C ASP A 55 3.84 8.69 6.35
N SER A 56 4.83 9.28 5.65
CA SER A 56 4.65 9.92 4.34
C SER A 56 4.11 8.99 3.26
N ILE A 57 4.40 7.69 3.33
CA ILE A 57 3.93 6.70 2.35
C ILE A 57 2.40 6.53 2.44
N THR A 58 1.85 6.62 3.65
CA THR A 58 0.40 6.62 3.89
C THR A 58 -0.21 7.99 3.68
N ASP A 59 0.45 9.04 4.17
CA ASP A 59 0.01 10.44 4.12
C ASP A 59 -0.30 10.90 2.68
N MET A 60 0.70 10.87 1.82
CA MET A 60 0.64 11.38 0.44
C MET A 60 -0.31 12.57 0.27
N LYS A 61 -0.12 13.57 1.13
CA LYS A 61 -0.83 14.86 1.13
C LYS A 61 -2.37 14.74 1.23
N TRP A 62 -2.89 13.87 2.10
CA TRP A 62 -4.30 13.93 2.39
C TRP A 62 -4.68 15.31 2.98
N GLY A 63 -5.87 15.81 2.68
CA GLY A 63 -6.25 17.21 2.83
C GLY A 63 -6.41 17.72 4.26
N ARG A 64 -6.16 16.91 5.31
CA ARG A 64 -6.36 17.25 6.74
C ARG A 64 -7.79 17.69 7.08
N ASN A 65 -8.70 17.51 6.15
CA ASN A 65 -10.10 17.91 6.25
C ASN A 65 -11.00 16.79 5.70
N GLU A 66 -11.63 16.05 6.58
CA GLU A 66 -12.52 14.94 6.23
C GLU A 66 -13.81 15.38 5.52
N LYS A 67 -14.15 16.67 5.60
CA LYS A 67 -15.28 17.25 4.89
C LYS A 67 -14.97 17.50 3.42
N ASP A 68 -13.69 17.61 3.07
CA ASP A 68 -13.24 17.72 1.68
C ASP A 68 -13.19 16.34 1.02
N ARG A 69 -14.33 15.92 0.50
CA ARG A 69 -14.52 14.58 -0.07
C ARG A 69 -13.64 14.29 -1.28
N ASN A 70 -13.02 15.30 -1.89
CA ASN A 70 -12.14 15.11 -3.05
C ASN A 70 -10.68 14.82 -2.63
N HIS A 71 -10.22 15.34 -1.46
CA HIS A 71 -8.81 15.27 -1.06
C HIS A 71 -8.58 14.60 0.31
N TYR A 72 -9.64 14.16 1.01
CA TYR A 72 -9.54 13.64 2.37
C TYR A 72 -8.70 12.36 2.53
N LEU A 73 -8.45 11.63 1.43
CA LEU A 73 -7.61 10.42 1.44
C LEU A 73 -6.19 10.63 0.90
N GLY A 74 -5.89 11.78 0.29
CA GLY A 74 -4.63 11.98 -0.43
C GLY A 74 -4.57 11.14 -1.70
N HIS A 75 -3.34 10.79 -2.14
CA HIS A 75 -3.13 10.02 -3.38
C HIS A 75 -2.21 8.80 -3.18
N SER A 76 -2.26 8.19 -1.99
CA SER A 76 -1.52 6.98 -1.66
C SER A 76 -2.29 5.69 -2.03
N TYR A 77 -1.70 4.55 -1.65
CA TYR A 77 -2.39 3.25 -1.70
C TYR A 77 -3.74 3.26 -0.97
N VAL A 78 -3.94 4.14 0.01
CA VAL A 78 -5.22 4.31 0.73
C VAL A 78 -6.33 4.76 -0.22
N TYR A 79 -6.03 5.76 -1.08
CA TYR A 79 -6.95 6.23 -2.09
C TYR A 79 -7.33 5.12 -3.10
N LEU A 80 -6.34 4.33 -3.53
CA LEU A 80 -6.56 3.24 -4.47
C LEU A 80 -7.42 2.12 -3.88
N ILE A 81 -7.18 1.73 -2.62
CA ILE A 81 -8.00 0.76 -1.90
C ILE A 81 -9.44 1.28 -1.75
N ALA A 82 -9.61 2.53 -1.31
CA ALA A 82 -10.93 3.13 -1.14
C ALA A 82 -11.68 3.24 -2.46
N SER A 83 -11.00 3.63 -3.54
CA SER A 83 -11.58 3.71 -4.88
C SER A 83 -12.09 2.34 -5.35
N ARG A 84 -11.29 1.28 -5.14
CA ARG A 84 -11.65 -0.07 -5.55
C ARG A 84 -12.83 -0.61 -4.74
N LEU A 85 -12.74 -0.57 -3.41
CA LEU A 85 -13.81 -1.08 -2.55
C LEU A 85 -15.10 -0.27 -2.71
N GLY A 86 -15.00 1.06 -2.92
CA GLY A 86 -16.16 1.90 -3.18
C GLY A 86 -16.89 1.58 -4.48
N VAL A 87 -16.17 1.09 -5.51
CA VAL A 87 -16.78 0.62 -6.77
C VAL A 87 -17.31 -0.80 -6.66
N ASP A 88 -16.56 -1.70 -6.02
CA ASP A 88 -16.88 -3.13 -5.98
C ASP A 88 -17.91 -3.48 -4.89
N MET A 89 -18.09 -2.61 -3.87
CA MET A 89 -18.98 -2.81 -2.72
C MET A 89 -19.76 -1.52 -2.35
N PRO A 90 -20.43 -0.84 -3.28
CA PRO A 90 -21.06 0.46 -3.01
C PRO A 90 -22.14 0.38 -1.92
N GLU A 91 -22.83 -0.76 -1.81
CA GLU A 91 -23.88 -1.00 -0.81
C GLU A 91 -23.36 -1.17 0.60
N ALA A 92 -22.06 -1.46 0.74
CA ALA A 92 -21.41 -1.58 2.05
C ALA A 92 -21.19 -0.21 2.73
N GLU A 93 -21.29 0.90 2.00
CA GLU A 93 -21.15 2.27 2.53
C GLU A 93 -19.93 2.42 3.47
N LEU A 94 -18.77 1.86 3.05
CA LEU A 94 -17.54 1.85 3.85
C LEU A 94 -17.02 3.26 4.09
N GLU A 95 -16.55 3.50 5.32
CA GLU A 95 -15.88 4.75 5.68
C GLU A 95 -14.36 4.58 5.69
N PHE A 96 -13.64 5.47 4.99
CA PHE A 96 -12.19 5.41 4.88
C PHE A 96 -11.55 6.62 5.54
N PHE A 97 -10.49 6.38 6.34
CA PHE A 97 -9.76 7.41 7.06
C PHE A 97 -8.27 7.27 6.82
N ASN A 98 -7.64 8.33 6.32
CA ASN A 98 -6.18 8.42 6.24
C ASN A 98 -5.67 9.23 7.45
N ARG A 99 -4.80 8.62 8.26
CA ARG A 99 -4.13 9.21 9.43
C ARG A 99 -2.61 9.16 9.29
N GLY A 100 -2.11 9.10 8.05
CA GLY A 100 -0.69 9.23 7.77
C GLY A 100 -0.18 10.64 8.08
N HIS A 101 1.03 10.75 8.59
CA HIS A 101 1.75 12.01 8.77
C HIS A 101 3.21 11.85 8.33
N SER A 102 3.61 12.64 7.35
CA SER A 102 4.97 12.61 6.79
C SER A 102 6.03 12.76 7.88
N GLY A 103 7.07 11.92 7.81
CA GLY A 103 8.17 11.92 8.78
C GLY A 103 7.90 11.13 10.06
N ASN A 104 6.67 10.67 10.31
CA ASN A 104 6.37 9.97 11.55
C ASN A 104 7.19 8.69 11.74
N ARG A 105 7.53 8.44 13.00
CA ARG A 105 8.14 7.24 13.57
C ARG A 105 7.14 6.53 14.45
N ILE A 106 7.49 5.36 14.96
CA ILE A 106 6.63 4.62 15.89
C ILE A 106 6.28 5.43 17.13
N THR A 107 7.22 6.20 17.65
CA THR A 107 7.01 7.09 18.81
C THR A 107 6.00 8.20 18.54
N ASP A 108 5.98 8.74 17.32
CA ASP A 108 5.03 9.77 16.90
C ASP A 108 3.61 9.18 16.79
N LEU A 109 3.48 7.98 16.21
CA LEU A 109 2.21 7.26 16.21
C LEU A 109 1.70 7.05 17.65
N LYS A 110 2.56 6.55 18.53
CA LYS A 110 2.23 6.31 19.94
C LYS A 110 1.71 7.58 20.64
N SER A 111 2.32 8.74 20.38
CA SER A 111 1.94 10.02 21.02
C SER A 111 0.54 10.50 20.63
N ARG A 112 0.06 10.17 19.44
CA ARG A 112 -1.25 10.58 18.90
C ARG A 112 -2.26 9.42 18.82
N TRP A 113 -1.91 8.24 19.37
CA TRP A 113 -2.69 7.00 19.21
C TRP A 113 -4.12 7.11 19.73
N GLN A 114 -4.31 7.76 20.89
CA GLN A 114 -5.63 7.94 21.46
C GLN A 114 -6.56 8.66 20.49
N LYS A 115 -6.14 9.84 20.02
CA LYS A 115 -6.95 10.69 19.13
C LYS A 115 -7.16 10.10 17.76
N ASP A 116 -6.08 9.57 17.15
CA ASP A 116 -6.07 9.21 15.74
C ASP A 116 -6.47 7.76 15.45
N VAL A 117 -6.58 6.92 16.52
CA VAL A 117 -7.00 5.52 16.39
C VAL A 117 -8.14 5.19 17.35
N ILE A 118 -7.93 5.34 18.66
CA ILE A 118 -8.90 4.85 19.65
C ILE A 118 -10.21 5.63 19.59
N ASP A 119 -10.16 6.96 19.56
CA ASP A 119 -11.35 7.82 19.49
C ASP A 119 -12.06 7.71 18.12
N MET A 120 -11.34 7.27 17.08
CA MET A 120 -11.88 7.04 15.76
C MET A 120 -12.70 5.74 15.66
N LYS A 121 -12.55 4.82 16.61
CA LYS A 121 -13.30 3.56 16.69
C LYS A 121 -13.31 2.78 15.37
N PRO A 122 -12.15 2.44 14.79
CA PRO A 122 -12.12 1.68 13.54
C PRO A 122 -12.60 0.24 13.73
N ASP A 123 -13.15 -0.34 12.67
CA ASP A 123 -13.42 -1.78 12.54
C ASP A 123 -12.24 -2.51 11.91
N LEU A 124 -11.47 -1.80 11.07
CA LEU A 124 -10.20 -2.26 10.53
C LEU A 124 -9.14 -1.16 10.67
N LEU A 125 -7.97 -1.56 11.20
CA LEU A 125 -6.80 -0.70 11.38
C LEU A 125 -5.64 -1.23 10.54
N SER A 126 -5.15 -0.43 9.59
CA SER A 126 -4.01 -0.74 8.73
C SER A 126 -2.81 0.15 9.08
N ILE A 127 -1.66 -0.45 9.37
CA ILE A 127 -0.46 0.25 9.86
C ILE A 127 0.72 0.00 8.92
N LEU A 128 1.35 1.07 8.43
CA LEU A 128 2.62 1.06 7.71
C LEU A 128 3.56 2.09 8.32
N ILE A 129 4.58 1.64 9.08
CA ILE A 129 5.50 2.50 9.81
C ILE A 129 6.89 1.85 9.94
N GLY A 130 7.93 2.66 10.10
CA GLY A 130 9.26 2.19 10.43
C GLY A 130 10.37 2.77 9.55
N VAL A 131 10.07 3.21 8.33
CA VAL A 131 11.10 3.72 7.42
C VAL A 131 11.86 4.92 8.00
N ASN A 132 11.22 5.76 8.80
CA ASN A 132 11.83 6.94 9.44
C ASN A 132 12.51 6.62 10.79
N ASP A 133 12.31 5.43 11.33
CA ASP A 133 12.95 5.00 12.59
C ASP A 133 14.41 4.60 12.39
N ARG A 134 14.82 4.30 11.15
CA ARG A 134 16.18 3.85 10.80
C ARG A 134 17.26 4.84 11.26
N LYS A 135 18.40 4.30 11.68
CA LYS A 135 19.59 5.04 12.12
C LYS A 135 20.79 4.62 11.27
N VAL A 136 20.98 5.29 10.15
CA VAL A 136 21.95 4.89 9.12
C VAL A 136 23.28 5.63 9.19
N LYS A 137 23.33 6.80 9.84
CA LYS A 137 24.56 7.59 9.98
C LYS A 137 25.49 6.99 11.02
N LYS A 138 26.80 7.14 10.80
CA LYS A 138 27.84 6.71 11.74
C LYS A 138 27.57 7.29 13.15
N GLY A 139 27.71 6.45 14.17
CA GLY A 139 27.48 6.82 15.57
C GLY A 139 26.02 6.86 16.02
N GLN A 140 25.08 6.60 15.14
CA GLN A 140 23.68 6.40 15.51
C GLN A 140 23.39 4.93 15.81
N THR A 141 22.53 4.69 16.81
CA THR A 141 22.09 3.36 17.20
C THR A 141 20.58 3.24 16.98
N PHE A 142 20.16 2.21 16.26
CA PHE A 142 18.76 1.82 16.16
C PHE A 142 18.43 0.84 17.29
N LEU A 143 17.51 1.21 18.17
CA LEU A 143 17.08 0.40 19.30
C LEU A 143 15.90 -0.46 18.90
N LEU A 144 16.18 -1.63 18.33
CA LEU A 144 15.19 -2.55 17.76
C LEU A 144 14.16 -3.02 18.81
N ASP A 145 14.63 -3.38 20.02
CA ASP A 145 13.75 -3.85 21.11
C ASP A 145 12.80 -2.73 21.58
N ARG A 146 13.27 -1.49 21.60
CA ARG A 146 12.44 -0.34 21.92
C ARG A 146 11.37 -0.11 20.86
N TRP A 147 11.74 -0.23 19.58
CA TRP A 147 10.83 -0.11 18.48
C TRP A 147 9.73 -1.20 18.52
N GLU A 148 10.10 -2.46 18.81
CA GLU A 148 9.14 -3.55 19.03
C GLU A 148 8.22 -3.25 20.21
N SER A 149 8.78 -2.80 21.34
CA SER A 149 8.01 -2.49 22.56
C SER A 149 6.98 -1.39 22.31
N ASP A 150 7.37 -0.31 21.66
CA ASP A 150 6.46 0.81 21.33
C ASP A 150 5.35 0.36 20.35
N TYR A 151 5.70 -0.48 19.35
CA TYR A 151 4.71 -1.03 18.41
C TYR A 151 3.72 -1.97 19.14
N ARG A 152 4.23 -2.85 19.99
CA ARG A 152 3.41 -3.78 20.77
C ARG A 152 2.46 -3.02 21.69
N GLU A 153 2.90 -1.93 22.30
CA GLU A 153 2.06 -1.10 23.20
C GLU A 153 0.85 -0.53 22.43
N ILE A 154 1.03 0.03 21.24
CA ILE A 154 -0.09 0.60 20.47
C ILE A 154 -1.07 -0.48 20.00
N LEU A 155 -0.57 -1.67 19.62
CA LEU A 155 -1.43 -2.80 19.28
C LEU A 155 -2.22 -3.32 20.47
N THR A 156 -1.59 -3.41 21.65
CA THR A 156 -2.26 -3.80 22.90
C THR A 156 -3.39 -2.83 23.25
N LYS A 157 -3.13 -1.52 23.20
CA LYS A 157 -4.16 -0.49 23.44
C LYS A 157 -5.34 -0.63 22.44
N SER A 158 -5.03 -0.94 21.19
CA SER A 158 -6.06 -1.13 20.16
C SER A 158 -6.95 -2.35 20.46
N ARG A 159 -6.36 -3.48 20.86
CA ARG A 159 -7.10 -4.68 21.29
C ARG A 159 -7.92 -4.46 22.54
N GLN A 160 -7.39 -3.71 23.50
CA GLN A 160 -8.13 -3.36 24.71
C GLN A 160 -9.35 -2.48 24.42
N ALA A 161 -9.23 -1.57 23.45
CA ALA A 161 -10.34 -0.70 23.03
C ALA A 161 -11.39 -1.45 22.18
N ASN A 162 -10.98 -2.42 21.36
CA ASN A 162 -11.85 -3.22 20.53
C ASN A 162 -11.23 -4.62 20.28
N GLU A 163 -11.69 -5.63 20.99
CA GLU A 163 -11.22 -7.02 20.83
C GLU A 163 -11.46 -7.57 19.42
N LYS A 164 -12.51 -7.11 18.72
CA LYS A 164 -12.87 -7.54 17.38
C LYS A 164 -12.19 -6.74 16.27
N LEU A 165 -11.37 -5.74 16.61
CA LEU A 165 -10.66 -4.92 15.65
C LEU A 165 -9.87 -5.81 14.67
N ARG A 166 -10.11 -5.66 13.38
CA ARG A 166 -9.26 -6.29 12.36
C ARG A 166 -8.00 -5.45 12.18
N ILE A 167 -6.83 -6.10 12.24
CA ILE A 167 -5.55 -5.42 12.15
C ILE A 167 -4.82 -5.91 10.91
N VAL A 168 -4.24 -4.98 10.15
CA VAL A 168 -3.39 -5.23 8.99
C VAL A 168 -2.06 -4.54 9.22
N LEU A 169 -0.98 -5.31 9.24
CA LEU A 169 0.38 -4.82 9.43
C LEU A 169 1.19 -4.97 8.14
N LEU A 170 1.77 -3.86 7.68
CA LEU A 170 2.63 -3.83 6.51
C LEU A 170 4.09 -3.66 6.95
N ASP A 171 5.00 -4.44 6.34
CA ASP A 171 6.44 -4.25 6.56
C ASP A 171 6.86 -2.85 6.09
N PRO A 172 7.75 -2.14 6.83
CA PRO A 172 8.48 -1.04 6.23
C PRO A 172 9.38 -1.55 5.11
N PHE A 173 9.65 -0.72 4.11
CA PHE A 173 10.42 -1.12 2.94
C PHE A 173 11.32 -0.01 2.41
N VAL A 174 12.34 -0.39 1.64
CA VAL A 174 13.23 0.47 0.87
C VAL A 174 13.67 -0.24 -0.41
N LEU A 175 13.97 0.52 -1.47
CA LEU A 175 14.66 0.02 -2.66
C LEU A 175 15.95 0.79 -2.90
N LYS A 176 16.94 0.14 -3.53
CA LYS A 176 18.21 0.77 -3.90
C LYS A 176 18.02 1.61 -5.16
N SER A 177 17.41 2.78 -5.00
CA SER A 177 17.17 3.78 -6.05
C SER A 177 17.41 5.19 -5.50
N GLY A 178 17.46 6.18 -6.38
CA GLY A 178 17.61 7.58 -6.04
C GLY A 178 18.66 7.86 -4.97
N TRP A 179 18.23 8.28 -3.81
CA TRP A 179 19.10 8.62 -2.67
C TRP A 179 20.10 7.53 -2.29
N TRP A 180 19.74 6.25 -2.43
CA TRP A 180 20.57 5.12 -2.00
C TRP A 180 21.61 4.68 -3.00
N MET A 181 21.58 5.15 -4.24
CA MET A 181 22.50 4.70 -5.30
C MET A 181 23.96 4.90 -4.95
N ASN A 182 24.28 5.98 -4.23
CA ASN A 182 25.65 6.36 -3.89
C ASN A 182 25.92 6.31 -2.37
N LYS A 183 25.15 5.54 -1.59
CA LYS A 183 25.23 5.52 -0.12
C LYS A 183 25.92 4.28 0.47
N GLY A 184 26.45 3.39 -0.34
CA GLY A 184 27.28 2.26 0.12
C GLY A 184 26.84 1.64 1.43
N GLY A 185 27.69 1.76 2.46
CA GLY A 185 27.44 1.19 3.79
C GLY A 185 26.18 1.71 4.50
N GLU A 186 25.73 2.95 4.22
CA GLU A 186 24.45 3.44 4.77
C GLU A 186 23.26 2.67 4.19
N TRP A 187 23.34 2.26 2.92
CA TRP A 187 22.36 1.40 2.31
C TRP A 187 22.28 0.04 3.01
N ASP A 188 23.42 -0.61 3.23
CA ASP A 188 23.47 -1.94 3.84
C ASP A 188 22.92 -1.91 5.26
N ILE A 189 23.26 -0.89 6.04
CA ILE A 189 22.70 -0.65 7.39
C ILE A 189 21.18 -0.45 7.31
N SER A 190 20.72 0.40 6.38
CA SER A 190 19.28 0.65 6.18
C SER A 190 18.54 -0.63 5.86
N ARG A 191 19.06 -1.42 4.91
CA ARG A 191 18.45 -2.65 4.45
C ARG A 191 18.39 -3.71 5.56
N ALA A 192 19.45 -3.82 6.36
CA ALA A 192 19.49 -4.73 7.51
C ALA A 192 18.45 -4.35 8.58
N GLN A 193 18.30 -3.06 8.89
CA GLN A 193 17.28 -2.60 9.84
C GLN A 193 15.88 -2.84 9.34
N ILE A 194 15.57 -2.57 8.07
CA ILE A 194 14.28 -2.88 7.45
C ILE A 194 13.96 -4.38 7.54
N LYS A 195 14.95 -5.24 7.26
CA LYS A 195 14.78 -6.69 7.41
C LYS A 195 14.43 -7.09 8.85
N SER A 196 15.11 -6.53 9.82
CA SER A 196 14.84 -6.81 11.24
C SER A 196 13.46 -6.29 11.67
N MET A 197 13.05 -5.10 11.22
CA MET A 197 11.69 -4.58 11.45
C MET A 197 10.62 -5.48 10.84
N GLY A 198 10.82 -5.98 9.60
CA GLY A 198 9.88 -6.90 8.96
C GLY A 198 9.72 -8.22 9.75
N GLN A 199 10.81 -8.73 10.35
CA GLN A 199 10.73 -9.89 11.23
C GLN A 199 9.89 -9.62 12.49
N ILE A 200 10.02 -8.41 13.06
CA ILE A 200 9.19 -7.98 14.20
C ILE A 200 7.74 -7.82 13.77
N VAL A 201 7.46 -7.18 12.64
CA VAL A 201 6.09 -7.04 12.12
C VAL A 201 5.45 -8.42 11.92
N SER A 202 6.20 -9.38 11.37
CA SER A 202 5.75 -10.77 11.23
C SER A 202 5.42 -11.42 12.58
N LYS A 203 6.23 -11.20 13.62
CA LYS A 203 5.98 -11.67 14.97
C LYS A 203 4.74 -11.02 15.57
N LEU A 204 4.63 -9.69 15.50
CA LEU A 204 3.48 -8.95 15.99
C LEU A 204 2.19 -9.35 15.28
N ALA A 205 2.24 -9.62 13.97
CA ALA A 205 1.07 -10.08 13.23
C ALA A 205 0.55 -11.42 13.77
N ARG A 206 1.43 -12.36 14.10
CA ARG A 206 1.04 -13.63 14.75
C ARG A 206 0.48 -13.40 16.16
N ASP A 207 1.18 -12.60 16.99
CA ASP A 207 0.82 -12.37 18.39
C ASP A 207 -0.55 -11.68 18.54
N PHE A 208 -0.92 -10.81 17.58
CA PHE A 208 -2.16 -10.05 17.58
C PHE A 208 -3.23 -10.58 16.63
N ASN A 209 -3.02 -11.76 16.02
CA ASN A 209 -3.91 -12.32 14.99
C ASN A 209 -4.25 -11.27 13.91
N ALA A 210 -3.22 -10.67 13.33
CA ALA A 210 -3.32 -9.63 12.31
C ALA A 210 -2.95 -10.17 10.92
N VAL A 211 -3.53 -9.59 9.88
CA VAL A 211 -3.10 -9.81 8.50
C VAL A 211 -1.71 -9.19 8.32
N HIS A 212 -0.78 -9.96 7.77
CA HIS A 212 0.58 -9.49 7.49
C HIS A 212 0.82 -9.33 6.00
N ILE A 213 1.26 -8.15 5.60
CA ILE A 213 1.63 -7.84 4.22
C ILE A 213 3.14 -7.62 4.17
N LYS A 214 3.85 -8.53 3.52
CA LYS A 214 5.31 -8.51 3.37
C LYS A 214 5.73 -7.53 2.27
N THR A 215 5.48 -6.26 2.49
CA THR A 215 5.63 -5.19 1.51
C THR A 215 7.04 -5.11 0.94
N GLN A 216 8.07 -5.37 1.77
CA GLN A 216 9.45 -5.40 1.28
C GLN A 216 9.68 -6.54 0.27
N GLU A 217 9.15 -7.74 0.50
CA GLU A 217 9.28 -8.87 -0.44
C GLU A 217 8.55 -8.56 -1.76
N VAL A 218 7.40 -7.89 -1.67
CA VAL A 218 6.63 -7.44 -2.84
C VAL A 218 7.44 -6.49 -3.71
N PHE A 219 8.07 -5.47 -3.12
CA PHE A 219 8.92 -4.53 -3.86
C PHE A 219 10.21 -5.17 -4.37
N ASP A 220 10.82 -6.08 -3.62
CA ASP A 220 12.00 -6.83 -4.07
C ASP A 220 11.69 -7.69 -5.31
N ALA A 221 10.51 -8.31 -5.34
CA ALA A 221 10.07 -9.09 -6.50
C ALA A 221 9.79 -8.21 -7.72
N ALA A 222 9.10 -7.08 -7.52
CA ALA A 222 8.81 -6.13 -8.58
C ALA A 222 10.09 -5.50 -9.16
N ALA A 223 11.04 -5.11 -8.32
CA ALA A 223 12.31 -4.51 -8.74
C ALA A 223 13.18 -5.46 -9.59
N LYS A 224 13.04 -6.78 -9.44
CA LYS A 224 13.72 -7.76 -10.30
C LYS A 224 13.20 -7.78 -11.74
N LEU A 225 11.97 -7.30 -11.97
CA LEU A 225 11.35 -7.31 -13.29
C LEU A 225 11.74 -6.09 -14.12
N THR A 226 11.82 -4.90 -13.51
CA THR A 226 11.94 -3.64 -14.25
C THR A 226 12.93 -2.64 -13.66
N GLY A 227 13.65 -3.00 -12.61
CA GLY A 227 14.51 -2.09 -11.85
C GLY A 227 13.78 -1.34 -10.73
N PRO A 228 14.50 -0.96 -9.65
CA PRO A 228 13.92 -0.38 -8.44
C PRO A 228 13.32 1.01 -8.64
N GLU A 229 13.90 1.84 -9.51
CA GLU A 229 13.50 3.23 -9.78
C GLU A 229 12.12 3.33 -10.43
N GLN A 230 11.64 2.26 -11.08
CA GLN A 230 10.30 2.21 -11.64
C GLN A 230 9.21 2.13 -10.57
N TRP A 231 9.56 1.73 -9.36
CA TRP A 231 8.63 1.53 -8.25
C TRP A 231 8.78 2.58 -7.17
N ILE A 232 10.02 2.93 -6.86
CA ILE A 232 10.40 3.89 -5.80
C ILE A 232 11.55 4.75 -6.32
N TRP A 233 11.29 6.00 -6.67
CA TRP A 233 12.25 6.85 -7.33
C TRP A 233 13.38 7.36 -6.41
N ASP A 234 13.08 7.64 -5.15
CA ASP A 234 14.01 8.19 -4.15
C ASP A 234 14.51 7.14 -3.13
N GLY A 235 14.09 5.89 -3.31
CA GLY A 235 14.42 4.77 -2.44
C GLY A 235 13.50 4.55 -1.25
N VAL A 236 12.49 5.43 -1.04
CA VAL A 236 11.53 5.40 0.08
C VAL A 236 10.09 5.57 -0.40
N HIS A 237 9.81 6.60 -1.20
CA HIS A 237 8.44 6.95 -1.58
C HIS A 237 8.03 6.28 -2.88
N PRO A 238 6.96 5.46 -2.84
CA PRO A 238 6.45 4.81 -4.05
C PRO A 238 5.96 5.81 -5.10
N LEU A 239 6.22 5.49 -6.35
CA LEU A 239 5.54 6.09 -7.50
C LEU A 239 4.08 5.59 -7.57
N PRO A 240 3.21 6.14 -8.43
CA PRO A 240 1.82 5.69 -8.54
C PRO A 240 1.67 4.17 -8.68
N GLN A 241 2.48 3.52 -9.52
CA GLN A 241 2.48 2.07 -9.69
C GLN A 241 3.00 1.32 -8.46
N GLY A 242 3.90 1.93 -7.67
CA GLY A 242 4.33 1.38 -6.38
C GLY A 242 3.20 1.42 -5.34
N HIS A 243 2.42 2.50 -5.30
CA HIS A 243 1.21 2.56 -4.47
C HIS A 243 0.15 1.55 -4.91
N GLU A 244 -0.04 1.36 -6.21
CA GLU A 244 -0.94 0.35 -6.75
C GLU A 244 -0.49 -1.06 -6.37
N LEU A 245 0.82 -1.33 -6.36
CA LEU A 245 1.37 -2.61 -5.92
C LEU A 245 1.03 -2.90 -4.45
N ILE A 246 1.13 -1.89 -3.56
CA ILE A 246 0.71 -2.01 -2.17
C ILE A 246 -0.79 -2.28 -2.09
N ALA A 247 -1.61 -1.52 -2.82
CA ALA A 247 -3.07 -1.63 -2.78
C ALA A 247 -3.55 -3.03 -3.21
N ARG A 248 -3.00 -3.59 -4.28
CA ARG A 248 -3.33 -4.95 -4.75
C ARG A 248 -3.01 -6.01 -3.72
N ASN A 249 -1.79 -5.97 -3.15
CA ASN A 249 -1.39 -6.93 -2.12
C ASN A 249 -2.25 -6.78 -0.85
N TRP A 250 -2.62 -5.56 -0.50
CA TRP A 250 -3.52 -5.30 0.62
C TRP A 250 -4.90 -5.93 0.39
N LEU A 251 -5.51 -5.67 -0.76
CA LEU A 251 -6.82 -6.21 -1.14
C LEU A 251 -6.81 -7.74 -1.17
N GLU A 252 -5.80 -8.35 -1.78
CA GLU A 252 -5.65 -9.80 -1.85
C GLU A 252 -5.55 -10.43 -0.45
N ARG A 253 -4.73 -9.87 0.42
CA ARG A 253 -4.47 -10.41 1.77
C ARG A 253 -5.61 -10.18 2.76
N VAL A 254 -6.36 -9.09 2.63
CA VAL A 254 -7.53 -8.80 3.50
C VAL A 254 -8.75 -9.60 3.08
N SER A 255 -8.78 -10.10 1.85
CA SER A 255 -9.88 -10.88 1.28
C SER A 255 -9.70 -12.40 1.37
N SER A 256 -8.51 -12.84 1.79
CA SER A 256 -8.14 -14.27 1.91
C SER A 256 -8.61 -14.91 3.23
#